data_616a706171840b91622f30a0348df5bc
#
_entry.id   616a706171840b91622f30a0348df5bc
#
_cell.length_a   1.000
_cell.length_b   1.000
_cell.length_c   1.000
_cell.angle_alpha   90.00
_cell.angle_beta   90.00
_cell.angle_gamma   90.00
#
_symmetry.space_group_name_H-M   'P 1'
#
loop_
_entity.id
_entity.type
_entity.pdbx_description
1 polymer ?
#
loop_
_entity_poly.entity_id
_entity_poly.type
_entity_poly.pdbx_seq_one_letter_code
_entity_poly.pdbx_strand_id
1 'polypeptide(L)'
;MVARAESAAATGERILDAAVDVFWELPGEQLSLDEVARRAGVAVQTVIRRFGGRDGLFAAAAARELERVGRQREEAPVGDPRGAVRVLVDHYEAMGDRVLRLLADEERLPSLRAIADRGRVLHRDWCARVFAPALEGRVGVQRRRRLAQLVVICDVYSWKLLRRDAGLSRRQTELALVELLEPLLEGG
;
A
#
# COMPACT_ATOMS: atom_id res chain seq x y z
N MET A 1 4.65 25.89 26.32
CA MET A 1 4.20 24.49 26.18
C MET A 1 4.06 24.07 24.73
N VAL A 2 3.63 24.94 23.81
CA VAL A 2 3.44 24.65 22.37
C VAL A 2 4.74 24.21 21.68
N ALA A 3 5.84 24.96 21.79
CA ALA A 3 7.12 24.62 21.15
C ALA A 3 7.71 23.27 21.54
N ARG A 4 7.44 22.78 22.76
CA ARG A 4 7.90 21.47 23.23
C ARG A 4 7.06 20.33 22.64
N ALA A 5 5.78 20.56 22.43
CA ALA A 5 4.87 19.61 21.78
C ALA A 5 5.19 19.50 20.27
N GLU A 6 5.46 20.62 19.60
CA GLU A 6 5.87 20.67 18.20
C GLU A 6 7.22 19.96 17.97
N SER A 7 8.22 20.20 18.83
CA SER A 7 9.50 19.50 18.76
C SER A 7 9.36 17.99 18.99
N ALA A 8 8.46 17.60 19.91
CA ALA A 8 8.17 16.18 20.12
C ALA A 8 7.46 15.55 18.91
N ALA A 9 6.51 16.23 18.30
CA ALA A 9 5.84 15.76 17.07
C ALA A 9 6.84 15.58 15.93
N ALA A 10 7.67 16.60 15.64
CA ALA A 10 8.70 16.54 14.63
C ALA A 10 9.70 15.39 14.85
N THR A 11 10.05 15.11 16.10
CA THR A 11 10.89 13.95 16.43
C THR A 11 10.19 12.62 16.11
N GLY A 12 8.88 12.54 16.36
CA GLY A 12 8.07 11.37 16.00
C GLY A 12 8.08 11.11 14.51
N GLU A 13 7.85 12.15 13.70
CA GLU A 13 7.86 12.02 12.24
C GLU A 13 9.22 11.56 11.72
N ARG A 14 10.33 12.12 12.19
CA ARG A 14 11.69 11.67 11.81
C ARG A 14 11.94 10.19 12.13
N ILE A 15 11.44 9.72 13.29
CA ILE A 15 11.56 8.30 13.65
C ILE A 15 10.73 7.42 12.71
N LEU A 16 9.52 7.84 12.36
CA LEU A 16 8.67 7.11 11.43
C LEU A 16 9.24 7.11 10.01
N ASP A 17 9.82 8.24 9.54
CA ASP A 17 10.52 8.30 8.26
C ASP A 17 11.68 7.31 8.22
N ALA A 18 12.55 7.35 9.24
CA ALA A 18 13.66 6.41 9.35
C ALA A 18 13.19 4.95 9.43
N ALA A 19 12.07 4.68 10.11
CA ALA A 19 11.51 3.33 10.19
C ALA A 19 11.01 2.83 8.83
N VAL A 20 10.36 3.69 8.05
CA VAL A 20 9.92 3.38 6.68
C VAL A 20 11.11 3.11 5.78
N ASP A 21 12.16 3.94 5.83
CA ASP A 21 13.37 3.76 5.02
C ASP A 21 14.07 2.44 5.38
N VAL A 22 14.28 2.18 6.67
CA VAL A 22 14.85 0.93 7.16
C VAL A 22 14.04 -0.28 6.71
N PHE A 23 12.70 -0.19 6.81
CA PHE A 23 11.81 -1.27 6.40
C PHE A 23 11.92 -1.61 4.91
N TRP A 24 12.07 -0.60 4.05
CA TRP A 24 12.14 -0.82 2.62
C TRP A 24 13.53 -1.11 2.07
N GLU A 25 14.58 -0.74 2.79
CA GLU A 25 15.96 -0.90 2.34
C GLU A 25 16.61 -2.17 2.86
N LEU A 26 16.29 -2.59 4.09
CA LEU A 26 16.98 -3.67 4.77
C LEU A 26 16.15 -4.97 4.81
N PRO A 27 16.81 -6.14 4.76
CA PRO A 27 16.17 -7.43 5.03
C PRO A 27 15.58 -7.49 6.44
N GLY A 28 14.52 -8.28 6.63
CA GLY A 28 13.78 -8.37 7.90
C GLY A 28 14.62 -8.63 9.14
N GLU A 29 15.73 -9.37 9.00
CA GLU A 29 16.69 -9.66 10.09
C GLU A 29 17.48 -8.42 10.54
N GLN A 30 17.64 -7.42 9.67
CA GLN A 30 18.35 -6.17 9.94
C GLN A 30 17.44 -5.04 10.38
N LEU A 31 16.14 -5.27 10.47
CA LEU A 31 15.16 -4.30 10.97
C LEU A 31 15.33 -4.14 12.48
N SER A 32 16.16 -3.20 12.92
CA SER A 32 16.48 -2.96 14.32
C SER A 32 16.10 -1.55 14.78
N LEU A 33 15.80 -1.43 16.09
CA LEU A 33 15.58 -0.11 16.70
C LEU A 33 16.83 0.76 16.69
N ASP A 34 18.02 0.14 16.80
CA ASP A 34 19.32 0.83 16.77
C ASP A 34 19.52 1.54 15.43
N GLU A 35 19.25 0.86 14.32
CA GLU A 35 19.40 1.43 12.99
C GLU A 35 18.41 2.57 12.76
N VAL A 36 17.15 2.40 13.18
CA VAL A 36 16.14 3.47 13.10
C VAL A 36 16.55 4.67 13.96
N ALA A 37 16.98 4.44 15.19
CA ALA A 37 17.42 5.51 16.09
C ALA A 37 18.60 6.28 15.53
N ARG A 38 19.60 5.56 14.98
CA ARG A 38 20.77 6.14 14.31
C ARG A 38 20.37 7.04 13.14
N ARG A 39 19.47 6.58 12.25
CA ARG A 39 18.99 7.36 11.09
C ARG A 39 18.16 8.56 11.53
N ALA A 40 17.31 8.40 12.53
CA ALA A 40 16.49 9.47 13.08
C ALA A 40 17.27 10.50 13.92
N GLY A 41 18.53 10.22 14.27
CA GLY A 41 19.36 11.08 15.13
C GLY A 41 18.83 11.17 16.56
N VAL A 42 18.37 10.04 17.13
CA VAL A 42 17.84 9.95 18.50
C VAL A 42 18.42 8.76 19.26
N ALA A 43 18.30 8.77 20.59
CA ALA A 43 18.64 7.58 21.38
C ALA A 43 17.57 6.49 21.22
N VAL A 44 17.97 5.20 21.23
CA VAL A 44 17.06 4.04 21.16
C VAL A 44 15.95 4.11 22.22
N GLN A 45 16.30 4.55 23.43
CA GLN A 45 15.32 4.75 24.53
C GLN A 45 14.22 5.75 24.18
N THR A 46 14.50 6.72 23.32
CA THR A 46 13.47 7.66 22.82
C THR A 46 12.48 6.96 21.91
N VAL A 47 12.96 6.04 21.05
CA VAL A 47 12.10 5.23 20.19
C VAL A 47 11.22 4.30 21.02
N ILE A 48 11.84 3.57 21.98
CA ILE A 48 11.11 2.64 22.86
C ILE A 48 10.04 3.36 23.66
N ARG A 49 10.38 4.48 24.30
CA ARG A 49 9.42 5.27 25.10
C ARG A 49 8.23 5.77 24.27
N ARG A 50 8.44 6.04 22.98
CA ARG A 50 7.41 6.64 22.13
C ARG A 50 6.52 5.59 21.46
N PHE A 51 7.09 4.48 21.03
CA PHE A 51 6.41 3.48 20.22
C PHE A 51 6.24 2.12 20.91
N GLY A 52 6.76 1.96 22.13
CA GLY A 52 6.63 0.70 22.88
C GLY A 52 7.59 -0.41 22.46
N GLY A 53 8.48 -0.14 21.50
CA GLY A 53 9.44 -1.11 20.98
C GLY A 53 9.34 -1.32 19.49
N ARG A 54 9.95 -2.41 18.99
CA ARG A 54 10.09 -2.71 17.55
C ARG A 54 8.73 -2.88 16.87
N ASP A 55 7.86 -3.71 17.42
CA ASP A 55 6.57 -4.02 16.79
C ASP A 55 5.65 -2.81 16.77
N GLY A 56 5.61 -2.02 17.85
CA GLY A 56 4.85 -0.78 17.90
C GLY A 56 5.35 0.27 16.93
N LEU A 57 6.66 0.39 16.74
CA LEU A 57 7.26 1.30 15.78
C LEU A 57 6.87 0.94 14.35
N PHE A 58 7.08 -0.32 13.94
CA PHE A 58 6.76 -0.74 12.56
C PHE A 58 5.26 -0.76 12.30
N ALA A 59 4.43 -1.06 13.31
CA ALA A 59 2.98 -0.92 13.19
C ALA A 59 2.54 0.54 12.94
N ALA A 60 3.15 1.50 13.66
CA ALA A 60 2.87 2.92 13.47
C ALA A 60 3.37 3.44 12.11
N ALA A 61 4.57 3.03 11.68
CA ALA A 61 5.11 3.36 10.36
C ALA A 61 4.23 2.81 9.24
N ALA A 62 3.80 1.55 9.35
CA ALA A 62 2.90 0.93 8.38
C ALA A 62 1.53 1.62 8.33
N ALA A 63 0.96 1.99 9.48
CA ALA A 63 -0.31 2.72 9.53
C ALA A 63 -0.21 4.07 8.79
N ARG A 64 0.86 4.83 9.02
CA ARG A 64 1.12 6.10 8.34
C ARG A 64 1.27 5.92 6.82
N GLU A 65 2.00 4.89 6.38
CA GLU A 65 2.17 4.62 4.95
C GLU A 65 0.85 4.19 4.29
N LEU A 66 0.03 3.39 4.97
CA LEU A 66 -1.29 3.01 4.46
C LEU A 66 -2.22 4.23 4.33
N GLU A 67 -2.18 5.16 5.27
CA GLU A 67 -2.91 6.43 5.16
C GLU A 67 -2.42 7.27 3.97
N ARG A 68 -1.11 7.35 3.75
CA ARG A 68 -0.51 8.05 2.61
C ARG A 68 -0.96 7.44 1.28
N VAL A 69 -0.90 6.11 1.18
CA VAL A 69 -1.38 5.37 0.01
C VAL A 69 -2.89 5.56 -0.18
N GLY A 70 -3.66 5.54 0.91
CA GLY A 70 -5.11 5.82 0.89
C GLY A 70 -5.40 7.18 0.27
N ARG A 71 -4.76 8.24 0.76
CA ARG A 71 -4.93 9.61 0.21
C ARG A 71 -4.57 9.70 -1.27
N GLN A 72 -3.44 9.11 -1.69
CA GLN A 72 -3.07 9.07 -3.11
C GLN A 72 -4.12 8.35 -3.96
N ARG A 73 -4.66 7.24 -3.46
CA ARG A 73 -5.68 6.46 -4.16
C ARG A 73 -7.06 7.12 -4.18
N GLU A 74 -7.35 8.04 -3.25
CA GLU A 74 -8.57 8.85 -3.27
C GLU A 74 -8.65 9.78 -4.47
N GLU A 75 -7.52 10.14 -5.10
CA GLU A 75 -7.48 10.92 -6.34
C GLU A 75 -8.11 10.18 -7.53
N ALA A 76 -8.27 8.86 -7.45
CA ALA A 76 -8.90 8.07 -8.50
C ALA A 76 -10.41 8.39 -8.60
N PRO A 77 -10.88 8.88 -9.76
CA PRO A 77 -12.27 9.21 -9.95
C PRO A 77 -13.16 7.96 -9.98
N VAL A 78 -14.34 8.06 -9.40
CA VAL A 78 -15.33 6.98 -9.41
C VAL A 78 -15.93 6.85 -10.81
N GLY A 79 -15.98 5.62 -11.34
CA GLY A 79 -16.55 5.35 -12.66
C GLY A 79 -15.63 5.70 -13.85
N ASP A 80 -14.41 6.17 -13.60
CA ASP A 80 -13.40 6.38 -14.66
C ASP A 80 -12.29 5.31 -14.55
N PRO A 81 -12.35 4.23 -15.33
CA PRO A 81 -11.36 3.18 -15.28
C PRO A 81 -9.97 3.65 -15.73
N ARG A 82 -9.89 4.59 -16.66
CA ARG A 82 -8.61 5.10 -17.16
C ARG A 82 -7.90 5.96 -16.12
N GLY A 83 -8.63 6.83 -15.44
CA GLY A 83 -8.12 7.62 -14.33
C GLY A 83 -7.71 6.74 -13.15
N ALA A 84 -8.53 5.75 -12.81
CA ALA A 84 -8.25 4.79 -11.75
C ALA A 84 -6.97 3.97 -12.02
N VAL A 85 -6.83 3.42 -13.23
CA VAL A 85 -5.64 2.65 -13.63
C VAL A 85 -4.38 3.52 -13.59
N ARG A 86 -4.46 4.79 -14.01
CA ARG A 86 -3.32 5.71 -13.95
C ARG A 86 -2.84 5.89 -12.50
N VAL A 87 -3.74 6.21 -11.58
CA VAL A 87 -3.41 6.36 -10.14
C VAL A 87 -2.83 5.07 -9.57
N LEU A 88 -3.38 3.92 -9.95
CA LEU A 88 -2.90 2.62 -9.51
C LEU A 88 -1.50 2.31 -10.02
N VAL A 89 -1.24 2.52 -11.31
CA VAL A 89 0.06 2.27 -11.95
C VAL A 89 1.11 3.24 -11.39
N ASP A 90 0.79 4.52 -11.15
CA ASP A 90 1.67 5.46 -10.47
C ASP A 90 2.13 4.93 -9.10
N HIS A 91 1.18 4.39 -8.33
CA HIS A 91 1.51 3.77 -7.05
C HIS A 91 2.43 2.56 -7.21
N TYR A 92 2.16 1.66 -8.16
CA TYR A 92 2.98 0.46 -8.34
C TYR A 92 4.34 0.73 -8.99
N GLU A 93 4.47 1.73 -9.86
CA GLU A 93 5.80 2.16 -10.35
C GLU A 93 6.69 2.65 -9.20
N ALA A 94 6.12 3.30 -8.20
CA ALA A 94 6.85 3.79 -7.04
C ALA A 94 7.11 2.71 -5.98
N MET A 95 6.15 1.81 -5.73
CA MET A 95 6.13 0.95 -4.55
C MET A 95 5.96 -0.55 -4.87
N GLY A 96 5.59 -0.93 -6.09
CA GLY A 96 5.17 -2.29 -6.43
C GLY A 96 6.20 -3.36 -6.10
N ASP A 97 7.48 -3.15 -6.45
CA ASP A 97 8.55 -4.10 -6.15
C ASP A 97 8.77 -4.27 -4.63
N ARG A 98 8.54 -3.21 -3.84
CA ARG A 98 8.61 -3.24 -2.37
C ARG A 98 7.43 -4.01 -1.77
N VAL A 99 6.22 -3.78 -2.30
CA VAL A 99 5.01 -4.51 -1.89
C VAL A 99 5.16 -6.00 -2.19
N LEU A 100 5.68 -6.37 -3.36
CA LEU A 100 5.92 -7.78 -3.71
C LEU A 100 6.91 -8.45 -2.75
N ARG A 101 7.97 -7.77 -2.31
CA ARG A 101 8.89 -8.31 -1.30
C ARG A 101 8.19 -8.51 0.04
N LEU A 102 7.40 -7.55 0.50
CA LEU A 102 6.61 -7.67 1.72
C LEU A 102 5.69 -8.90 1.67
N LEU A 103 4.98 -9.09 0.56
CA LEU A 103 4.08 -10.23 0.36
C LEU A 103 4.83 -11.57 0.29
N ALA A 104 6.04 -11.60 -0.24
CA ALA A 104 6.87 -12.81 -0.26
C ALA A 104 7.33 -13.24 1.15
N ASP A 105 7.50 -12.30 2.06
CA ASP A 105 7.98 -12.55 3.42
C ASP A 105 6.86 -12.59 4.48
N GLU A 106 5.59 -12.34 4.11
CA GLU A 106 4.48 -12.22 5.05
C GLU A 106 4.21 -13.48 5.87
N GLU A 107 4.52 -14.66 5.34
CA GLU A 107 4.34 -15.92 6.06
C GLU A 107 5.42 -16.16 7.13
N ARG A 108 6.57 -15.50 6.99
CA ARG A 108 7.70 -15.65 7.90
C ARG A 108 7.59 -14.78 9.15
N LEU A 109 6.90 -13.64 9.03
CA LEU A 109 6.83 -12.64 10.09
C LEU A 109 5.37 -12.20 10.33
N PRO A 110 4.78 -12.48 11.51
CA PRO A 110 3.40 -12.09 11.82
C PRO A 110 3.11 -10.59 11.68
N SER A 111 4.11 -9.74 11.94
CA SER A 111 3.99 -8.29 11.74
C SER A 111 3.83 -7.90 10.28
N LEU A 112 4.52 -8.59 9.35
CA LEU A 112 4.36 -8.35 7.90
C LEU A 112 3.00 -8.83 7.41
N ARG A 113 2.52 -9.96 7.91
CA ARG A 113 1.16 -10.45 7.60
C ARG A 113 0.10 -9.42 7.99
N ALA A 114 0.19 -8.85 9.19
CA ALA A 114 -0.75 -7.83 9.64
C ALA A 114 -0.73 -6.55 8.76
N ILE A 115 0.43 -6.18 8.23
CA ILE A 115 0.57 -5.06 7.29
C ILE A 115 -0.05 -5.43 5.94
N ALA A 116 0.25 -6.61 5.40
CA ALA A 116 -0.29 -7.11 4.15
C ALA A 116 -1.82 -7.21 4.18
N ASP A 117 -2.40 -7.72 5.28
CA ASP A 117 -3.84 -7.83 5.44
C ASP A 117 -4.54 -6.47 5.42
N ARG A 118 -3.97 -5.46 6.10
CA ARG A 118 -4.49 -4.07 6.01
C ARG A 118 -4.39 -3.52 4.60
N GLY A 119 -3.29 -3.79 3.88
CA GLY A 119 -3.13 -3.41 2.48
C GLY A 119 -4.18 -4.04 1.58
N ARG A 120 -4.52 -5.32 1.79
CA ARG A 120 -5.59 -6.04 1.06
C ARG A 120 -6.96 -5.42 1.31
N VAL A 121 -7.26 -5.05 2.56
CA VAL A 121 -8.52 -4.34 2.90
C VAL A 121 -8.58 -3.01 2.17
N LEU A 122 -7.54 -2.18 2.30
CA LEU A 122 -7.46 -0.89 1.61
C LEU A 122 -7.65 -1.03 0.10
N HIS A 123 -6.98 -2.00 -0.52
CA HIS A 123 -7.09 -2.24 -1.96
C HIS A 123 -8.49 -2.69 -2.38
N ARG A 124 -9.09 -3.61 -1.64
CA ARG A 124 -10.46 -4.08 -1.88
C ARG A 124 -11.49 -2.95 -1.76
N ASP A 125 -11.38 -2.13 -0.73
CA ASP A 125 -12.30 -1.02 -0.48
C ASP A 125 -12.15 0.06 -1.56
N TRP A 126 -10.91 0.32 -1.99
CA TRP A 126 -10.63 1.20 -3.11
C TRP A 126 -11.29 0.69 -4.41
N CYS A 127 -11.14 -0.58 -4.76
CA CYS A 127 -11.81 -1.17 -5.92
C CYS A 127 -13.33 -1.07 -5.81
N ALA A 128 -13.89 -1.34 -4.62
CA ALA A 128 -15.33 -1.24 -4.40
C ALA A 128 -15.87 0.19 -4.57
N ARG A 129 -15.09 1.19 -4.21
CA ARG A 129 -15.41 2.61 -4.37
C ARG A 129 -15.29 3.06 -5.83
N VAL A 130 -14.14 2.83 -6.44
CA VAL A 130 -13.82 3.35 -7.77
C VAL A 130 -14.69 2.71 -8.84
N PHE A 131 -14.95 1.41 -8.72
CA PHE A 131 -15.78 0.65 -9.66
C PHE A 131 -17.20 0.43 -9.12
N ALA A 132 -17.72 1.33 -8.26
CA ALA A 132 -19.07 1.23 -7.72
C ALA A 132 -20.14 1.04 -8.79
N PRO A 133 -20.11 1.75 -9.94
CA PRO A 133 -21.12 1.54 -11.01
C PRO A 133 -21.15 0.09 -11.53
N ALA A 134 -20.01 -0.58 -11.64
CA ALA A 134 -19.95 -1.99 -12.07
C ALA A 134 -20.50 -2.98 -11.02
N LEU A 135 -20.75 -2.52 -9.81
CA LEU A 135 -21.30 -3.30 -8.69
C LEU A 135 -22.77 -3.02 -8.43
N GLU A 136 -23.35 -1.99 -9.06
CA GLU A 136 -24.75 -1.63 -8.92
C GLU A 136 -25.67 -2.74 -9.43
N GLY A 137 -26.81 -2.91 -8.78
CA GLY A 137 -27.77 -3.96 -9.10
C GLY A 137 -27.33 -5.39 -8.79
N ARG A 138 -26.05 -5.64 -8.46
CA ARG A 138 -25.54 -6.96 -8.10
C ARG A 138 -25.59 -7.19 -6.60
N VAL A 139 -26.06 -8.37 -6.20
CA VAL A 139 -26.18 -8.77 -4.80
C VAL A 139 -25.53 -10.12 -4.52
N GLY A 140 -25.28 -10.42 -3.26
CA GLY A 140 -24.81 -11.73 -2.79
C GLY A 140 -23.54 -12.21 -3.50
N VAL A 141 -23.60 -13.41 -4.07
CA VAL A 141 -22.46 -14.08 -4.74
C VAL A 141 -22.02 -13.33 -6.00
N GLN A 142 -22.97 -12.77 -6.77
CA GLN A 142 -22.66 -12.05 -8.00
C GLN A 142 -21.83 -10.81 -7.71
N ARG A 143 -22.21 -10.02 -6.70
CA ARG A 143 -21.46 -8.83 -6.29
C ARG A 143 -20.08 -9.20 -5.77
N ARG A 144 -19.97 -10.24 -4.93
CA ARG A 144 -18.67 -10.70 -4.42
C ARG A 144 -17.73 -11.15 -5.54
N ARG A 145 -18.24 -11.92 -6.52
CA ARG A 145 -17.46 -12.39 -7.66
C ARG A 145 -16.98 -11.23 -8.52
N ARG A 146 -17.85 -10.27 -8.85
CA ARG A 146 -17.49 -9.09 -9.64
C ARG A 146 -16.40 -8.27 -8.94
N LEU A 147 -16.57 -8.01 -7.65
CA LEU A 147 -15.54 -7.29 -6.87
C LEU A 147 -14.20 -8.05 -6.84
N ALA A 148 -14.22 -9.37 -6.69
CA ALA A 148 -13.01 -10.18 -6.73
C ALA A 148 -12.29 -10.09 -8.09
N GLN A 149 -13.02 -10.08 -9.21
CA GLN A 149 -12.45 -9.88 -10.55
C GLN A 149 -11.77 -8.51 -10.69
N LEU A 150 -12.42 -7.44 -10.23
CA LEU A 150 -11.86 -6.09 -10.24
C LEU A 150 -10.61 -5.99 -9.37
N VAL A 151 -10.63 -6.60 -8.18
CA VAL A 151 -9.48 -6.66 -7.28
C VAL A 151 -8.31 -7.36 -7.94
N VAL A 152 -8.52 -8.52 -8.58
CA VAL A 152 -7.45 -9.29 -9.26
C VAL A 152 -6.83 -8.50 -10.39
N ILE A 153 -7.63 -7.85 -11.25
CA ILE A 153 -7.11 -7.07 -12.37
C ILE A 153 -6.26 -5.89 -11.85
N CYS A 154 -6.71 -5.24 -10.77
CA CYS A 154 -6.03 -4.09 -10.18
C CYS A 154 -4.92 -4.47 -9.18
N ASP A 155 -4.60 -5.75 -9.01
CA ASP A 155 -3.62 -6.22 -8.04
C ASP A 155 -2.17 -5.95 -8.47
N VAL A 156 -1.28 -5.86 -7.49
CA VAL A 156 0.17 -5.70 -7.72
C VAL A 156 0.76 -6.86 -8.50
N TYR A 157 0.20 -8.06 -8.38
CA TYR A 157 0.64 -9.22 -9.17
C TYR A 157 0.27 -9.08 -10.65
N SER A 158 -0.90 -8.53 -10.98
CA SER A 158 -1.28 -8.23 -12.38
C SER A 158 -0.34 -7.18 -12.99
N TRP A 159 -0.04 -6.12 -12.25
CA TRP A 159 0.98 -5.15 -12.64
C TRP A 159 2.35 -5.80 -12.85
N LYS A 160 2.79 -6.67 -11.91
CA LYS A 160 4.07 -7.39 -12.03
C LYS A 160 4.12 -8.23 -13.30
N LEU A 161 3.09 -9.03 -13.58
CA LEU A 161 3.03 -9.89 -14.77
C LEU A 161 3.13 -9.07 -16.05
N LEU A 162 2.41 -7.95 -16.16
CA LEU A 162 2.42 -7.08 -17.32
C LEU A 162 3.73 -6.27 -17.43
N ARG A 163 4.13 -5.64 -16.34
CA ARG A 163 5.19 -4.64 -16.32
C ARG A 163 6.59 -5.23 -16.19
N ARG A 164 6.75 -6.31 -15.39
CA ARG A 164 8.04 -6.93 -15.09
C ARG A 164 8.28 -8.19 -15.89
N ASP A 165 7.31 -9.11 -15.93
CA ASP A 165 7.50 -10.40 -16.55
C ASP A 165 7.31 -10.33 -18.08
N ALA A 166 6.24 -9.66 -18.55
CA ALA A 166 6.01 -9.44 -19.98
C ALA A 166 6.78 -8.24 -20.58
N GLY A 167 7.41 -7.40 -19.75
CA GLY A 167 8.25 -6.27 -20.18
C GLY A 167 7.49 -5.12 -20.85
N LEU A 168 6.18 -5.01 -20.62
CA LEU A 168 5.40 -3.92 -21.21
C LEU A 168 5.86 -2.56 -20.67
N SER A 169 5.83 -1.53 -21.51
CA SER A 169 6.03 -0.15 -21.04
C SER A 169 4.90 0.24 -20.08
N ARG A 170 5.13 1.26 -19.26
CA ARG A 170 4.10 1.81 -18.37
C ARG A 170 2.78 2.06 -19.11
N ARG A 171 2.83 2.76 -20.25
CA ARG A 171 1.65 3.05 -21.08
C ARG A 171 0.94 1.79 -21.57
N GLN A 172 1.68 0.79 -22.01
CA GLN A 172 1.10 -0.49 -22.44
C GLN A 172 0.49 -1.26 -21.28
N THR A 173 1.09 -1.19 -20.07
CA THR A 173 0.53 -1.76 -18.86
C THR A 173 -0.81 -1.10 -18.48
N GLU A 174 -0.87 0.23 -18.55
CA GLU A 174 -2.12 0.99 -18.33
C GLU A 174 -3.21 0.58 -19.33
N LEU A 175 -2.88 0.49 -20.63
CA LEU A 175 -3.82 0.05 -21.66
C LEU A 175 -4.31 -1.38 -21.42
N ALA A 176 -3.41 -2.32 -21.16
CA ALA A 176 -3.78 -3.72 -20.90
C ALA A 176 -4.71 -3.87 -19.68
N LEU A 177 -4.46 -3.13 -18.61
CA LEU A 177 -5.34 -3.13 -17.43
C LEU A 177 -6.73 -2.56 -17.75
N VAL A 178 -6.81 -1.49 -18.54
CA VAL A 178 -8.09 -0.92 -18.99
C VAL A 178 -8.85 -1.91 -19.85
N GLU A 179 -8.21 -2.52 -20.83
CA GLU A 179 -8.81 -3.53 -21.72
C GLU A 179 -9.35 -4.74 -20.95
N LEU A 180 -8.66 -5.17 -19.88
CA LEU A 180 -9.14 -6.23 -18.99
C LEU A 180 -10.34 -5.80 -18.13
N LEU A 181 -10.45 -4.53 -17.80
CA LEU A 181 -11.56 -3.99 -17.01
C LEU A 181 -12.83 -3.75 -17.84
N GLU A 182 -12.69 -3.28 -19.09
CA GLU A 182 -13.81 -2.88 -19.96
C GLU A 182 -14.97 -3.90 -19.98
N PRO A 183 -14.77 -5.21 -20.20
CA PRO A 183 -15.86 -6.19 -20.22
C PRO A 183 -16.60 -6.33 -18.88
N LEU A 184 -15.91 -6.00 -17.79
CA LEU A 184 -16.51 -6.03 -16.44
C LEU A 184 -17.35 -4.78 -16.14
N LEU A 185 -17.10 -3.69 -16.85
CA LEU A 185 -17.76 -2.40 -16.64
C LEU A 185 -19.00 -2.27 -17.55
N GLU A 186 -18.96 -2.82 -18.76
CA GLU A 186 -20.05 -2.76 -19.76
C GLU A 186 -21.16 -3.79 -19.51
N GLY A 187 -20.93 -4.84 -18.74
CA GLY A 187 -21.86 -5.94 -18.48
C GLY A 187 -22.78 -5.69 -17.27
N GLY A 188 -23.33 -4.48 -17.15
CA GLY A 188 -24.31 -4.09 -16.14
C GLY A 188 -25.74 -4.24 -16.62
#